data_8a10b6e1639218f5a8fe7a9e5f8375f9
#
_entry.id   8a10b6e1639218f5a8fe7a9e5f8375f9
#
_cell.length_a   1.000
_cell.length_b   1.000
_cell.length_c   1.000
_cell.angle_alpha   90.00
_cell.angle_beta   90.00
_cell.angle_gamma   90.00
#
_symmetry.space_group_name_H-M   'P 1'
#
loop_
_entity.id
_entity.type
_entity.pdbx_description
1 polymer ?
#
loop_
_entity_poly.entity_id
_entity_poly.type
_entity_poly.pdbx_seq_one_letter_code
_entity_poly.pdbx_strand_id
1 'polypeptide(L)'
;MNLFVRSIAPDGALGTPLRLTGETERSLGGHLWADNDRLVYAKDDGGDENYHLFGIRRDGSDERAYTDFPGVRADIIDDLPEVPGQILIEMNRRNPEAFDPYRLDLDTGELTLLAENPGNYQGWTTDHDGCLRVVYAIVDGVNTQILYRDHEGEAFRPVLTTDFRESVCYSLFTPDNKMVWGVSNRGRDKAALVLIDPATAEEREVLFEHDRYDVDALTYSRKRHRLLGAFCAGHRDPVRHYFDDRARDDRQRLEKHFPAQQVGIVDTDKSEERCIVFVASDRSKGAYYFYDRTADRVELLTEVAPWLPESAMAPMHPVTFTTRDGLTIEAYLSLPPGLTLDALPSPLPVIVNPHGGPWSRDNWGFSSEVQFLCSRGYAVFQLNFRGSTGYGRDFLEKSYKQWGLTMQNDITDGVHWLIDSGIADPKRIAIYGASYGGYATLAGACFTPELYCCAIDYVGVSNLLTFLQTIPPYWRAMLDMMYEQIGHPDRDRAQLEATSPALHADAIRCPLFIAQGANDPRVNKDESDQMVAALRRRGVEVEYMVKDNEGHGFANQENVFDFYRAVERFLENHM
;
A
#
# COMPACT_ATOMS: atom_id res chain seq x y z
N MET A 1 2.07 -15.46 10.14
CA MET A 1 1.82 -14.85 11.49
C MET A 1 0.57 -15.44 12.10
N ASN A 2 0.49 -15.50 13.45
CA ASN A 2 -0.68 -15.98 14.18
C ASN A 2 -1.24 -14.86 15.06
N LEU A 3 -2.52 -14.96 15.45
CA LEU A 3 -3.15 -14.07 16.40
C LEU A 3 -2.78 -14.46 17.83
N PHE A 4 -2.50 -13.43 18.63
CA PHE A 4 -2.29 -13.53 20.07
C PHE A 4 -3.12 -12.44 20.75
N VAL A 5 -3.70 -12.76 21.89
CA VAL A 5 -4.40 -11.81 22.75
C VAL A 5 -3.64 -11.66 24.08
N ARG A 6 -3.55 -10.45 24.58
CA ARG A 6 -3.03 -10.12 25.91
C ARG A 6 -3.96 -9.16 26.61
N SER A 7 -4.23 -9.40 27.88
CA SER A 7 -4.91 -8.41 28.72
C SER A 7 -3.95 -7.28 29.10
N ILE A 8 -4.50 -6.06 29.20
CA ILE A 8 -3.80 -4.89 29.72
C ILE A 8 -4.55 -4.47 30.98
N ALA A 9 -3.87 -4.51 32.12
CA ALA A 9 -4.43 -4.03 33.38
C ALA A 9 -4.57 -2.49 33.38
N PRO A 10 -5.38 -1.90 34.30
CA PRO A 10 -5.54 -0.45 34.38
C PRO A 10 -4.25 0.35 34.58
N ASP A 11 -3.23 -0.28 35.14
CA ASP A 11 -1.89 0.29 35.34
C ASP A 11 -0.93 0.06 34.15
N GLY A 12 -1.41 -0.57 33.07
CA GLY A 12 -0.61 -0.92 31.88
C GLY A 12 0.08 -2.28 31.96
N ALA A 13 0.01 -2.97 33.11
CA ALA A 13 0.66 -4.28 33.26
C ALA A 13 0.05 -5.32 32.30
N LEU A 14 0.94 -6.05 31.61
CA LEU A 14 0.57 -7.05 30.60
C LEU A 14 0.32 -8.42 31.23
N GLY A 15 -0.79 -9.03 30.87
CA GLY A 15 -1.06 -10.44 31.14
C GLY A 15 -0.20 -11.38 30.27
N THR A 16 -0.34 -12.68 30.48
CA THR A 16 0.30 -13.70 29.66
C THR A 16 -0.35 -13.72 28.26
N PRO A 17 0.42 -13.73 27.16
CA PRO A 17 -0.15 -13.84 25.82
C PRO A 17 -0.80 -15.21 25.62
N LEU A 18 -2.02 -15.21 25.11
CA LEU A 18 -2.75 -16.41 24.66
C LEU A 18 -2.69 -16.46 23.14
N ARG A 19 -2.17 -17.57 22.59
CA ARG A 19 -2.20 -17.81 21.15
C ARG A 19 -3.60 -18.27 20.75
N LEU A 20 -4.20 -17.62 19.76
CA LEU A 20 -5.55 -17.91 19.27
C LEU A 20 -5.56 -18.82 18.03
N THR A 21 -4.64 -18.61 17.09
CA THR A 21 -4.61 -19.35 15.81
C THR A 21 -3.36 -20.21 15.67
N GLY A 22 -3.46 -21.26 14.84
CA GLY A 22 -2.43 -22.29 14.68
C GLY A 22 -1.74 -22.33 13.32
N GLU A 23 -1.75 -21.24 12.55
CA GLU A 23 -1.21 -21.22 11.19
C GLU A 23 0.28 -21.53 11.15
N THR A 24 0.67 -22.46 10.27
CA THR A 24 2.05 -22.94 10.13
C THR A 24 2.62 -22.66 8.74
N GLU A 25 1.77 -22.58 7.71
CA GLU A 25 2.21 -22.46 6.32
C GLU A 25 2.17 -21.01 5.82
N ARG A 26 1.12 -20.25 6.18
CA ARG A 26 0.93 -18.90 5.67
C ARG A 26 0.51 -17.93 6.77
N SER A 27 0.89 -16.67 6.62
CA SER A 27 0.47 -15.59 7.53
C SER A 27 -0.98 -15.20 7.27
N LEU A 28 -1.69 -14.78 8.32
CA LEU A 28 -3.02 -14.19 8.19
C LEU A 28 -2.96 -12.89 7.41
N GLY A 29 -3.99 -12.61 6.61
CA GLY A 29 -4.08 -11.41 5.76
C GLY A 29 -4.43 -10.13 6.52
N GLY A 30 -5.17 -10.24 7.63
CA GLY A 30 -5.57 -9.12 8.46
C GLY A 30 -6.43 -9.56 9.64
N HIS A 31 -6.69 -8.66 10.58
CA HIS A 31 -7.60 -8.91 11.70
C HIS A 31 -8.16 -7.61 12.26
N LEU A 32 -9.30 -7.69 12.94
CA LEU A 32 -9.92 -6.62 13.72
C LEU A 32 -10.63 -7.16 14.95
N TRP A 33 -10.87 -6.30 15.93
CA TRP A 33 -11.82 -6.53 16.99
C TRP A 33 -13.23 -6.19 16.50
N ALA A 34 -14.10 -7.19 16.38
CA ALA A 34 -15.49 -6.97 15.99
C ALA A 34 -16.36 -6.55 17.20
N ASP A 35 -15.97 -6.97 18.39
CA ASP A 35 -16.55 -6.55 19.67
C ASP A 35 -15.53 -6.75 20.82
N ASN A 36 -15.97 -6.62 22.09
CA ASN A 36 -15.09 -6.80 23.26
C ASN A 36 -14.61 -8.24 23.49
N ASP A 37 -15.15 -9.21 22.77
CA ASP A 37 -14.91 -10.64 23.00
C ASP A 37 -14.51 -11.41 21.75
N ARG A 38 -14.72 -10.84 20.55
CA ARG A 38 -14.53 -11.53 19.27
C ARG A 38 -13.60 -10.78 18.34
N LEU A 39 -12.65 -11.52 17.76
CA LEU A 39 -11.83 -11.07 16.63
C LEU A 39 -12.38 -11.69 15.35
N VAL A 40 -12.30 -10.92 14.26
CA VAL A 40 -12.46 -11.40 12.89
C VAL A 40 -11.11 -11.30 12.20
N TYR A 41 -10.75 -12.32 11.43
CA TYR A 41 -9.49 -12.34 10.69
C TYR A 41 -9.66 -12.93 9.29
N ALA A 42 -8.77 -12.56 8.39
CA ALA A 42 -8.77 -12.98 6.99
C ALA A 42 -7.62 -13.96 6.71
N LYS A 43 -7.87 -14.93 5.84
CA LYS A 43 -6.89 -15.90 5.37
C LYS A 43 -7.20 -16.30 3.93
N ASP A 44 -6.15 -16.39 3.08
CA ASP A 44 -6.21 -16.93 1.72
C ASP A 44 -5.56 -18.31 1.63
N ASP A 45 -5.70 -18.99 0.51
CA ASP A 45 -5.08 -20.28 0.25
C ASP A 45 -3.98 -20.17 -0.80
N GLY A 46 -2.76 -20.56 -0.41
CA GLY A 46 -1.61 -20.63 -1.30
C GLY A 46 -1.23 -19.35 -2.05
N GLY A 47 -1.74 -18.18 -1.64
CA GLY A 47 -1.46 -16.88 -2.27
C GLY A 47 -2.39 -16.50 -3.40
N ASP A 48 -3.54 -17.15 -3.50
CA ASP A 48 -4.57 -16.89 -4.54
C ASP A 48 -5.34 -15.58 -4.31
N GLU A 49 -5.11 -14.90 -3.18
CA GLU A 49 -5.80 -13.68 -2.73
C GLU A 49 -7.33 -13.83 -2.57
N ASN A 50 -7.88 -15.05 -2.59
CA ASN A 50 -9.26 -15.31 -2.24
C ASN A 50 -9.40 -15.37 -0.71
N TYR A 51 -9.42 -14.21 -0.08
CA TYR A 51 -9.49 -14.12 1.38
C TYR A 51 -10.85 -14.58 1.90
N HIS A 52 -10.82 -15.47 2.89
CA HIS A 52 -11.97 -15.92 3.66
C HIS A 52 -11.94 -15.30 5.05
N LEU A 53 -13.11 -14.99 5.60
CA LEU A 53 -13.26 -14.39 6.93
C LEU A 53 -13.60 -15.47 7.97
N PHE A 54 -12.88 -15.41 9.09
CA PHE A 54 -13.03 -16.28 10.24
C PHE A 54 -13.26 -15.44 11.50
N GLY A 55 -14.01 -15.98 12.44
CA GLY A 55 -14.18 -15.38 13.77
C GLY A 55 -13.64 -16.29 14.85
N ILE A 56 -13.11 -15.71 15.92
CA ILE A 56 -12.63 -16.42 17.10
C ILE A 56 -12.82 -15.57 18.35
N ARG A 57 -13.22 -16.17 19.47
CA ARG A 57 -13.29 -15.46 20.73
C ARG A 57 -11.91 -15.22 21.33
N ARG A 58 -11.77 -14.16 22.12
CA ARG A 58 -10.50 -13.79 22.77
C ARG A 58 -9.91 -14.85 23.70
N ASP A 59 -10.70 -15.84 24.11
CA ASP A 59 -10.24 -17.00 24.91
C ASP A 59 -9.81 -18.19 24.04
N GLY A 60 -9.90 -18.06 22.69
CA GLY A 60 -9.60 -19.11 21.73
C GLY A 60 -10.75 -20.07 21.46
N SER A 61 -11.92 -19.83 22.04
CA SER A 61 -13.12 -20.64 21.77
C SER A 61 -13.91 -20.13 20.56
N ASP A 62 -14.88 -20.92 20.10
CA ASP A 62 -15.87 -20.58 19.07
C ASP A 62 -15.22 -20.07 17.76
N GLU A 63 -14.14 -20.75 17.33
CA GLU A 63 -13.58 -20.49 16.01
C GLU A 63 -14.53 -20.99 14.93
N ARG A 64 -14.89 -20.12 13.98
CA ARG A 64 -15.78 -20.45 12.87
C ARG A 64 -15.39 -19.71 11.58
N ALA A 65 -15.64 -20.37 10.45
CA ALA A 65 -15.55 -19.75 9.13
C ALA A 65 -16.88 -19.06 8.81
N TYR A 66 -16.82 -17.79 8.39
CA TYR A 66 -17.99 -17.03 7.94
C TYR A 66 -18.17 -17.08 6.44
N THR A 67 -17.07 -17.09 5.67
CA THR A 67 -17.11 -16.98 4.22
C THR A 67 -16.28 -18.05 3.51
N ASP A 68 -16.27 -19.26 4.03
CA ASP A 68 -15.54 -20.40 3.44
C ASP A 68 -16.29 -20.92 2.18
N PHE A 69 -16.17 -20.16 1.08
CA PHE A 69 -16.76 -20.47 -0.21
C PHE A 69 -15.64 -20.59 -1.26
N PRO A 70 -15.42 -21.77 -1.87
CA PRO A 70 -14.31 -21.97 -2.82
C PRO A 70 -14.28 -20.93 -3.95
N GLY A 71 -13.12 -20.29 -4.17
CA GLY A 71 -12.92 -19.31 -5.21
C GLY A 71 -13.64 -17.97 -4.98
N VAL A 72 -14.13 -17.73 -3.78
CA VAL A 72 -14.78 -16.47 -3.40
C VAL A 72 -13.84 -15.65 -2.53
N ARG A 73 -13.67 -14.39 -2.88
CA ARG A 73 -12.99 -13.41 -2.05
C ARG A 73 -14.00 -12.64 -1.21
N ALA A 74 -13.69 -12.43 0.06
CA ALA A 74 -14.43 -11.60 0.99
C ALA A 74 -13.53 -10.50 1.55
N ASP A 75 -14.03 -9.25 1.59
CA ASP A 75 -13.37 -8.10 2.19
C ASP A 75 -14.31 -7.42 3.19
N ILE A 76 -13.78 -6.74 4.20
CA ILE A 76 -14.57 -6.02 5.21
C ILE A 76 -14.81 -4.60 4.70
N ILE A 77 -16.09 -4.19 4.67
CA ILE A 77 -16.51 -2.82 4.35
C ILE A 77 -16.45 -1.95 5.60
N ASP A 78 -17.05 -2.42 6.71
CA ASP A 78 -17.17 -1.66 7.95
C ASP A 78 -17.28 -2.61 9.16
N ASP A 79 -16.56 -2.30 10.25
CA ASP A 79 -16.58 -3.04 11.51
C ASP A 79 -17.82 -2.73 12.38
N LEU A 80 -18.64 -1.76 11.97
CA LEU A 80 -19.88 -1.34 12.61
C LEU A 80 -19.77 -1.19 14.14
N PRO A 81 -18.88 -0.36 14.67
CA PRO A 81 -18.58 -0.33 16.12
C PRO A 81 -19.76 0.10 17.01
N GLU A 82 -20.77 0.76 16.43
CA GLU A 82 -22.00 1.17 17.13
C GLU A 82 -23.12 0.13 16.99
N VAL A 83 -22.93 -0.93 16.19
CA VAL A 83 -23.91 -2.01 15.95
C VAL A 83 -23.32 -3.37 16.41
N PRO A 84 -23.39 -3.69 17.70
CA PRO A 84 -22.76 -4.90 18.24
C PRO A 84 -23.20 -6.18 17.56
N GLY A 85 -22.24 -7.10 17.34
CA GLY A 85 -22.49 -8.43 16.78
C GLY A 85 -22.69 -8.47 15.27
N GLN A 86 -22.48 -7.38 14.57
CA GLN A 86 -22.58 -7.32 13.11
C GLN A 86 -21.39 -6.61 12.49
N ILE A 87 -21.04 -6.98 11.26
CA ILE A 87 -20.11 -6.26 10.39
C ILE A 87 -20.65 -6.22 8.97
N LEU A 88 -20.19 -5.27 8.18
CA LEU A 88 -20.46 -5.25 6.73
C LEU A 88 -19.27 -5.80 5.98
N ILE A 89 -19.54 -6.70 5.07
CA ILE A 89 -18.53 -7.34 4.20
C ILE A 89 -18.99 -7.27 2.75
N GLU A 90 -18.07 -7.44 1.83
CA GLU A 90 -18.39 -7.66 0.43
C GLU A 90 -17.79 -8.98 -0.07
N MET A 91 -18.48 -9.62 -1.02
CA MET A 91 -18.02 -10.88 -1.62
C MET A 91 -18.38 -10.96 -3.09
N ASN A 92 -17.48 -11.58 -3.88
CA ASN A 92 -17.72 -11.88 -5.30
C ASN A 92 -18.41 -13.25 -5.51
N ARG A 93 -19.24 -13.69 -4.55
CA ARG A 93 -19.88 -15.01 -4.54
C ARG A 93 -20.86 -15.22 -5.68
N ARG A 94 -21.66 -14.23 -6.01
CA ARG A 94 -22.68 -14.29 -7.07
C ARG A 94 -22.05 -14.17 -8.47
N ASN A 95 -21.07 -13.29 -8.59
CA ASN A 95 -20.36 -12.99 -9.82
C ASN A 95 -18.87 -12.75 -9.51
N PRO A 96 -17.93 -13.51 -10.10
CA PRO A 96 -16.49 -13.33 -9.86
C PRO A 96 -15.94 -11.94 -10.19
N GLU A 97 -16.65 -11.17 -11.02
CA GLU A 97 -16.26 -9.82 -11.43
C GLU A 97 -16.87 -8.71 -10.53
N ALA A 98 -17.79 -9.06 -9.59
CA ALA A 98 -18.56 -8.08 -8.83
C ALA A 98 -18.68 -8.47 -7.36
N PHE A 99 -18.36 -7.54 -6.46
CA PHE A 99 -18.50 -7.71 -5.03
C PHE A 99 -19.86 -7.16 -4.57
N ASP A 100 -20.68 -8.03 -4.03
CA ASP A 100 -21.95 -7.66 -3.41
C ASP A 100 -21.73 -7.40 -1.91
N PRO A 101 -22.36 -6.35 -1.32
CA PRO A 101 -22.30 -6.07 0.11
C PRO A 101 -23.27 -6.93 0.90
N TYR A 102 -22.80 -7.51 2.00
CA TYR A 102 -23.58 -8.31 2.93
C TYR A 102 -23.43 -7.77 4.34
N ARG A 103 -24.51 -7.86 5.11
CA ARG A 103 -24.45 -7.76 6.57
C ARG A 103 -24.23 -9.16 7.13
N LEU A 104 -23.16 -9.34 7.87
CA LEU A 104 -22.82 -10.58 8.55
C LEU A 104 -23.18 -10.46 10.04
N ASP A 105 -24.06 -11.35 10.50
CA ASP A 105 -24.32 -11.55 11.91
C ASP A 105 -23.24 -12.49 12.48
N LEU A 106 -22.48 -12.01 13.45
CA LEU A 106 -21.31 -12.71 13.98
C LEU A 106 -21.68 -13.85 14.95
N ASP A 107 -22.89 -13.84 15.49
CA ASP A 107 -23.36 -14.89 16.40
C ASP A 107 -23.92 -16.09 15.65
N THR A 108 -24.68 -15.83 14.61
CA THR A 108 -25.33 -16.87 13.80
C THR A 108 -24.53 -17.27 12.57
N GLY A 109 -23.71 -16.36 12.03
CA GLY A 109 -23.05 -16.49 10.73
C GLY A 109 -24.00 -16.21 9.55
N GLU A 110 -25.18 -15.65 9.81
CA GLU A 110 -26.15 -15.31 8.76
C GLU A 110 -25.62 -14.15 7.90
N LEU A 111 -25.77 -14.30 6.59
CA LEU A 111 -25.39 -13.32 5.58
C LEU A 111 -26.64 -12.74 4.93
N THR A 112 -26.91 -11.47 5.17
CA THR A 112 -28.00 -10.74 4.54
C THR A 112 -27.48 -9.86 3.40
N LEU A 113 -27.90 -10.11 2.16
CA LEU A 113 -27.54 -9.28 1.01
C LEU A 113 -28.17 -7.88 1.13
N LEU A 114 -27.37 -6.82 1.01
CA LEU A 114 -27.82 -5.42 1.14
C LEU A 114 -28.09 -4.75 -0.20
N ALA A 115 -27.37 -5.17 -1.24
CA ALA A 115 -27.55 -4.70 -2.60
C ALA A 115 -26.88 -5.70 -3.58
N GLU A 116 -27.37 -5.74 -4.82
CA GLU A 116 -26.69 -6.45 -5.90
C GLU A 116 -25.79 -5.47 -6.65
N ASN A 117 -24.51 -5.83 -6.82
CA ASN A 117 -23.58 -5.10 -7.67
C ASN A 117 -23.85 -5.47 -9.14
N PRO A 118 -24.21 -4.52 -10.01
CA PRO A 118 -24.42 -4.79 -11.43
C PRO A 118 -23.14 -5.11 -12.21
N GLY A 119 -21.97 -5.09 -11.56
CA GLY A 119 -20.67 -5.39 -12.14
C GLY A 119 -19.72 -4.20 -12.24
N ASN A 120 -20.17 -3.01 -11.87
CA ASN A 120 -19.38 -1.79 -11.97
C ASN A 120 -19.25 -1.01 -10.65
N TYR A 121 -19.80 -1.51 -9.55
CA TYR A 121 -19.60 -0.92 -8.23
C TYR A 121 -18.23 -1.35 -7.66
N GLN A 122 -17.46 -0.38 -7.17
CA GLN A 122 -16.07 -0.58 -6.73
C GLN A 122 -15.84 -0.27 -5.25
N GLY A 123 -16.84 0.25 -4.54
CA GLY A 123 -16.69 0.55 -3.12
C GLY A 123 -17.96 1.12 -2.51
N TRP A 124 -17.98 1.14 -1.18
CA TRP A 124 -19.14 1.43 -0.37
C TRP A 124 -18.77 2.32 0.81
N THR A 125 -19.71 3.17 1.25
CA THR A 125 -19.55 3.93 2.51
C THR A 125 -20.85 3.87 3.31
N THR A 126 -20.70 3.63 4.61
CA THR A 126 -21.76 3.56 5.60
C THR A 126 -21.89 4.88 6.37
N ASP A 127 -23.05 5.10 6.99
CA ASP A 127 -23.22 6.11 8.01
C ASP A 127 -22.97 5.55 9.42
N HIS A 128 -23.07 6.39 10.46
CA HIS A 128 -22.84 5.98 11.85
C HIS A 128 -23.88 4.99 12.40
N ASP A 129 -25.03 4.84 11.76
CA ASP A 129 -26.06 3.85 12.11
C ASP A 129 -25.81 2.50 11.42
N GLY A 130 -24.70 2.37 10.66
CA GLY A 130 -24.34 1.19 9.91
C GLY A 130 -25.18 0.99 8.65
N CYS A 131 -25.86 2.03 8.17
CA CYS A 131 -26.61 1.99 6.93
C CYS A 131 -25.69 2.23 5.73
N LEU A 132 -25.78 1.37 4.72
CA LEU A 132 -25.02 1.51 3.48
C LEU A 132 -25.63 2.65 2.64
N ARG A 133 -24.94 3.77 2.54
CA ARG A 133 -25.47 5.03 1.98
C ARG A 133 -24.87 5.44 0.64
N VAL A 134 -23.62 5.09 0.39
CA VAL A 134 -22.83 5.57 -0.76
C VAL A 134 -22.24 4.41 -1.53
N VAL A 135 -22.21 4.55 -2.85
CA VAL A 135 -21.57 3.60 -3.79
C VAL A 135 -20.67 4.37 -4.73
N TYR A 136 -19.51 3.82 -5.01
CA TYR A 136 -18.64 4.26 -6.09
C TYR A 136 -18.76 3.31 -7.26
N ALA A 137 -19.04 3.83 -8.44
CA ALA A 137 -19.19 3.02 -9.65
C ALA A 137 -18.30 3.52 -10.77
N ILE A 138 -17.81 2.61 -11.61
CA ILE A 138 -17.19 2.98 -12.88
C ILE A 138 -18.29 3.06 -13.94
N VAL A 139 -18.34 4.17 -14.66
CA VAL A 139 -19.28 4.39 -15.78
C VAL A 139 -18.49 4.73 -17.04
N ASP A 140 -19.05 4.41 -18.19
CA ASP A 140 -18.42 4.62 -19.50
C ASP A 140 -16.99 4.02 -19.57
N GLY A 141 -16.72 2.99 -18.76
CA GLY A 141 -15.44 2.29 -18.68
C GLY A 141 -14.30 3.04 -17.99
N VAL A 142 -14.42 4.35 -17.76
CA VAL A 142 -13.32 5.20 -17.24
C VAL A 142 -13.73 6.16 -16.13
N ASN A 143 -14.95 6.72 -16.16
CA ASN A 143 -15.38 7.76 -15.24
C ASN A 143 -15.86 7.17 -13.91
N THR A 144 -15.65 7.89 -12.82
CA THR A 144 -16.18 7.52 -11.51
C THR A 144 -17.52 8.20 -11.27
N GLN A 145 -18.51 7.42 -10.85
CA GLN A 145 -19.82 7.92 -10.45
C GLN A 145 -20.07 7.62 -8.98
N ILE A 146 -20.48 8.62 -8.21
CA ILE A 146 -20.96 8.46 -6.85
C ILE A 146 -22.47 8.36 -6.88
N LEU A 147 -22.99 7.28 -6.28
CA LEU A 147 -24.41 7.07 -6.09
C LEU A 147 -24.72 7.14 -4.59
N TYR A 148 -25.90 7.69 -4.28
CA TYR A 148 -26.33 7.92 -2.91
C TYR A 148 -27.79 7.50 -2.70
N ARG A 149 -28.12 7.10 -1.46
CA ARG A 149 -29.50 6.90 -0.99
C ARG A 149 -29.65 7.45 0.43
N ASP A 150 -30.86 7.90 0.77
CA ASP A 150 -31.13 8.46 2.10
C ASP A 150 -31.33 7.36 3.17
N HIS A 151 -31.85 6.18 2.78
CA HIS A 151 -32.12 5.05 3.70
C HIS A 151 -31.85 3.71 3.03
N GLU A 152 -31.50 2.68 3.81
CA GLU A 152 -31.50 1.29 3.32
C GLU A 152 -32.88 0.90 2.79
N GLY A 153 -32.91 0.19 1.66
CA GLY A 153 -34.15 -0.18 0.97
C GLY A 153 -34.55 0.78 -0.15
N GLU A 154 -33.99 2.00 -0.22
CA GLU A 154 -34.14 2.87 -1.38
C GLU A 154 -33.14 2.48 -2.47
N ALA A 155 -33.49 2.79 -3.72
CA ALA A 155 -32.56 2.65 -4.82
C ALA A 155 -31.47 3.72 -4.75
N PHE A 156 -30.24 3.34 -5.07
CA PHE A 156 -29.14 4.28 -5.25
C PHE A 156 -29.42 5.19 -6.46
N ARG A 157 -29.20 6.51 -6.30
CA ARG A 157 -29.30 7.50 -7.36
C ARG A 157 -27.95 8.16 -7.62
N PRO A 158 -27.58 8.42 -8.88
CA PRO A 158 -26.36 9.17 -9.19
C PRO A 158 -26.43 10.58 -8.63
N VAL A 159 -25.37 11.03 -7.98
CA VAL A 159 -25.23 12.40 -7.43
C VAL A 159 -24.04 13.15 -8.02
N LEU A 160 -23.01 12.42 -8.47
CA LEU A 160 -21.81 13.00 -9.08
C LEU A 160 -21.23 12.03 -10.10
N THR A 161 -20.78 12.55 -11.23
CA THR A 161 -19.87 11.82 -12.14
C THR A 161 -18.66 12.70 -12.35
N THR A 162 -17.47 12.15 -12.10
CA THR A 162 -16.18 12.82 -12.31
C THR A 162 -15.43 12.14 -13.45
N ASP A 163 -14.63 12.91 -14.16
CA ASP A 163 -13.58 12.35 -15.01
C ASP A 163 -12.63 11.51 -14.15
N PHE A 164 -12.04 10.46 -14.71
CA PHE A 164 -11.14 9.55 -13.98
C PHE A 164 -9.88 10.22 -13.40
N ARG A 165 -9.58 11.46 -13.81
CA ARG A 165 -8.50 12.30 -13.27
C ARG A 165 -8.91 13.02 -11.99
N GLU A 166 -10.20 13.13 -11.72
CA GLU A 166 -10.72 13.72 -10.50
C GLU A 166 -11.11 12.64 -9.50
N SER A 167 -10.69 12.83 -8.27
CA SER A 167 -10.98 11.93 -7.15
C SER A 167 -11.83 12.62 -6.11
N VAL A 168 -12.95 11.99 -5.74
CA VAL A 168 -13.80 12.41 -4.62
C VAL A 168 -14.10 11.17 -3.78
N CYS A 169 -13.66 11.18 -2.52
CA CYS A 169 -13.90 10.10 -1.57
C CYS A 169 -14.73 10.63 -0.39
N TYR A 170 -15.89 10.03 -0.13
CA TYR A 170 -16.71 10.29 1.06
C TYR A 170 -16.15 9.45 2.20
N SER A 171 -15.29 10.06 3.03
CA SER A 171 -14.52 9.32 4.00
C SER A 171 -15.30 8.97 5.28
N LEU A 172 -16.15 9.90 5.75
CA LEU A 172 -16.91 9.71 6.99
C LEU A 172 -18.11 10.64 7.05
N PHE A 173 -19.26 10.14 7.43
CA PHE A 173 -20.44 10.98 7.71
C PHE A 173 -20.20 11.87 8.94
N THR A 174 -20.84 13.04 8.96
CA THR A 174 -20.94 13.87 10.17
C THR A 174 -21.79 13.15 11.24
N PRO A 175 -21.65 13.47 12.54
CA PRO A 175 -22.35 12.75 13.61
C PRO A 175 -23.88 12.70 13.51
N ASP A 176 -24.47 13.62 12.75
CA ASP A 176 -25.91 13.67 12.48
C ASP A 176 -26.32 12.97 11.19
N ASN A 177 -25.37 12.28 10.53
CA ASN A 177 -25.53 11.57 9.26
C ASN A 177 -26.06 12.42 8.08
N LYS A 178 -25.89 13.76 8.14
CA LYS A 178 -26.42 14.67 7.10
C LYS A 178 -25.39 15.12 6.08
N MET A 179 -24.16 15.32 6.51
CA MET A 179 -23.06 15.73 5.67
C MET A 179 -21.96 14.66 5.69
N VAL A 180 -20.97 14.81 4.83
CA VAL A 180 -19.80 13.92 4.78
C VAL A 180 -18.54 14.76 4.79
N TRP A 181 -17.57 14.37 5.62
CA TRP A 181 -16.19 14.75 5.45
C TRP A 181 -15.57 13.87 4.37
N GLY A 182 -15.07 14.51 3.33
CA GLY A 182 -14.49 13.82 2.18
C GLY A 182 -13.13 14.38 1.81
N VAL A 183 -12.41 13.61 1.00
CA VAL A 183 -11.17 14.05 0.36
C VAL A 183 -11.45 14.22 -1.13
N SER A 184 -11.15 15.40 -1.68
CA SER A 184 -11.48 15.75 -3.06
C SER A 184 -10.39 16.60 -3.71
N ASN A 185 -10.05 16.27 -4.97
CA ASN A 185 -9.23 17.13 -5.82
C ASN A 185 -10.07 17.82 -6.93
N ARG A 186 -11.41 17.81 -6.83
CA ARG A 186 -12.29 18.40 -7.84
C ARG A 186 -12.03 19.90 -8.01
N GLY A 187 -11.67 20.30 -9.23
CA GLY A 187 -11.32 21.68 -9.55
C GLY A 187 -10.01 22.19 -8.94
N ARG A 188 -9.18 21.32 -8.41
CA ARG A 188 -7.86 21.64 -7.81
C ARG A 188 -6.82 20.58 -8.13
N ASP A 189 -5.54 20.93 -7.98
CA ASP A 189 -4.44 19.97 -8.17
C ASP A 189 -4.31 19.02 -6.98
N LYS A 190 -4.24 19.56 -5.76
CA LYS A 190 -4.07 18.76 -4.54
C LYS A 190 -5.42 18.37 -3.95
N ALA A 191 -5.52 17.12 -3.48
CA ALA A 191 -6.71 16.70 -2.75
C ALA A 191 -6.79 17.43 -1.39
N ALA A 192 -7.97 17.97 -1.10
CA ALA A 192 -8.28 18.70 0.13
C ALA A 192 -9.31 17.94 0.98
N LEU A 193 -9.28 18.14 2.30
CA LEU A 193 -10.39 17.75 3.16
C LEU A 193 -11.53 18.74 3.01
N VAL A 194 -12.70 18.26 2.66
CA VAL A 194 -13.89 19.07 2.36
C VAL A 194 -15.12 18.55 3.10
N LEU A 195 -16.07 19.44 3.36
CA LEU A 195 -17.41 19.10 3.83
C LEU A 195 -18.36 19.03 2.62
N ILE A 196 -18.98 17.87 2.41
CA ILE A 196 -19.80 17.58 1.23
C ILE A 196 -21.24 17.28 1.65
N ASP A 197 -22.20 17.81 0.91
CA ASP A 197 -23.59 17.39 0.95
C ASP A 197 -23.72 16.08 0.13
N PRO A 198 -23.97 14.92 0.76
CA PRO A 198 -23.92 13.64 0.05
C PRO A 198 -25.06 13.49 -0.97
N ALA A 199 -26.19 14.19 -0.79
CA ALA A 199 -27.34 14.10 -1.67
C ALA A 199 -27.18 14.88 -2.97
N THR A 200 -26.32 15.91 -2.99
CA THR A 200 -26.08 16.81 -4.13
C THR A 200 -24.64 16.80 -4.62
N ALA A 201 -23.72 16.21 -3.86
CA ALA A 201 -22.29 16.24 -4.06
C ALA A 201 -21.68 17.66 -4.08
N GLU A 202 -22.37 18.65 -3.49
CA GLU A 202 -21.87 20.01 -3.37
C GLU A 202 -20.83 20.08 -2.24
N GLU A 203 -19.62 20.55 -2.57
CA GLU A 203 -18.61 20.90 -1.58
C GLU A 203 -19.01 22.21 -0.90
N ARG A 204 -19.42 22.13 0.36
CA ARG A 204 -19.88 23.27 1.17
C ARG A 204 -18.74 24.10 1.72
N GLU A 205 -17.65 23.44 2.06
CA GLU A 205 -16.51 24.07 2.74
C GLU A 205 -15.23 23.26 2.46
N VAL A 206 -14.10 23.97 2.25
CA VAL A 206 -12.76 23.40 2.27
C VAL A 206 -12.24 23.56 3.69
N LEU A 207 -12.05 22.44 4.39
CA LEU A 207 -11.62 22.43 5.79
C LEU A 207 -10.10 22.51 5.93
N PHE A 208 -9.38 21.83 5.04
CA PHE A 208 -7.92 21.85 4.98
C PHE A 208 -7.42 21.46 3.59
N GLU A 209 -6.43 22.19 3.12
CA GLU A 209 -5.64 21.87 1.92
C GLU A 209 -4.15 22.16 2.17
N HIS A 210 -3.27 21.52 1.39
CA HIS A 210 -1.83 21.74 1.48
C HIS A 210 -1.25 22.04 0.08
N ASP A 211 -0.26 22.92 -0.01
CA ASP A 211 0.29 23.40 -1.27
C ASP A 211 1.16 22.38 -2.03
N ARG A 212 1.71 21.38 -1.33
CA ARG A 212 2.62 20.37 -1.90
C ARG A 212 2.05 18.97 -1.95
N TYR A 213 1.21 18.58 -1.01
CA TYR A 213 0.77 17.21 -0.82
C TYR A 213 -0.74 17.09 -0.79
N ASP A 214 -1.23 15.95 -1.24
CA ASP A 214 -2.63 15.58 -1.07
C ASP A 214 -2.95 15.33 0.41
N VAL A 215 -4.17 15.64 0.81
CA VAL A 215 -4.71 15.13 2.07
C VAL A 215 -5.01 13.64 1.90
N ASP A 216 -4.38 12.80 2.73
CA ASP A 216 -4.52 11.34 2.66
C ASP A 216 -5.63 10.82 3.57
N ALA A 217 -5.77 11.40 4.76
CA ALA A 217 -6.66 10.89 5.79
C ALA A 217 -7.16 11.97 6.74
N LEU A 218 -8.25 11.66 7.43
CA LEU A 218 -8.77 12.38 8.57
C LEU A 218 -8.69 11.53 9.85
N THR A 219 -8.70 12.18 11.01
CA THR A 219 -8.85 11.52 12.30
C THR A 219 -10.11 12.00 13.00
N TYR A 220 -10.82 11.08 13.66
CA TYR A 220 -12.13 11.32 14.26
C TYR A 220 -12.22 10.70 15.65
N SER A 221 -12.89 11.39 16.58
CA SER A 221 -13.22 10.86 17.90
C SER A 221 -14.65 10.34 17.88
N ARG A 222 -14.82 9.02 17.99
CA ARG A 222 -16.13 8.38 18.09
C ARG A 222 -16.85 8.78 19.37
N LYS A 223 -16.14 8.85 20.49
CA LYS A 223 -16.73 9.26 21.79
C LYS A 223 -17.24 10.69 21.81
N ARG A 224 -16.46 11.62 21.21
CA ARG A 224 -16.78 13.05 21.25
C ARG A 224 -17.54 13.52 20.02
N HIS A 225 -17.78 12.62 19.07
CA HIS A 225 -18.44 12.85 17.80
C HIS A 225 -17.89 14.09 17.06
N ARG A 226 -16.54 14.14 16.90
CA ARG A 226 -15.91 15.28 16.24
C ARG A 226 -14.65 14.94 15.46
N LEU A 227 -14.45 15.70 14.41
CA LEU A 227 -13.23 15.68 13.61
C LEU A 227 -12.06 16.20 14.45
N LEU A 228 -10.96 15.45 14.50
CA LEU A 228 -9.77 15.79 15.27
C LEU A 228 -8.71 16.47 14.42
N GLY A 229 -8.49 16.00 13.19
CA GLY A 229 -7.46 16.52 12.32
C GLY A 229 -7.47 15.92 10.94
N ALA A 230 -6.58 16.43 10.11
CA ALA A 230 -6.24 15.93 8.77
C ALA A 230 -4.74 15.66 8.67
N PHE A 231 -4.39 14.79 7.73
CA PHE A 231 -3.05 14.29 7.55
C PHE A 231 -2.65 14.29 6.07
N CYS A 232 -1.39 14.68 5.78
CA CYS A 232 -0.74 14.47 4.49
C CYS A 232 0.57 13.73 4.71
N ALA A 233 0.91 12.76 3.84
CA ALA A 233 2.22 12.14 3.82
C ALA A 233 3.25 13.15 3.31
N GLY A 234 4.12 13.64 4.20
CA GLY A 234 5.23 14.53 3.82
C GLY A 234 6.45 13.77 3.34
N HIS A 235 7.51 14.49 2.98
CA HIS A 235 8.75 13.87 2.53
C HIS A 235 9.42 13.06 3.65
N ARG A 236 9.58 13.64 4.86
CA ARG A 236 10.06 12.93 6.06
C ARG A 236 8.98 12.90 7.12
N ASP A 237 8.59 14.09 7.55
CA ASP A 237 7.62 14.23 8.62
C ASP A 237 6.23 14.46 8.01
N PRO A 238 5.22 13.73 8.48
CA PRO A 238 3.86 13.96 8.03
C PRO A 238 3.37 15.37 8.36
N VAL A 239 2.66 15.99 7.43
CA VAL A 239 1.95 17.23 7.69
C VAL A 239 0.65 16.92 8.41
N ARG A 240 0.40 17.59 9.53
CA ARG A 240 -0.82 17.40 10.32
C ARG A 240 -1.50 18.73 10.58
N HIS A 241 -2.80 18.74 10.37
CA HIS A 241 -3.67 19.84 10.75
C HIS A 241 -4.63 19.39 11.84
N TYR A 242 -4.76 20.16 12.92
CA TYR A 242 -5.62 19.80 14.05
C TYR A 242 -6.81 20.75 14.16
N PHE A 243 -8.01 20.18 14.15
CA PHE A 243 -9.26 20.87 14.46
C PHE A 243 -9.62 20.83 15.96
N ASP A 244 -8.94 19.97 16.70
CA ASP A 244 -9.17 19.72 18.13
C ASP A 244 -7.88 19.98 18.94
N ASP A 245 -7.97 20.86 19.94
CA ASP A 245 -6.82 21.24 20.76
C ASP A 245 -6.29 20.06 21.58
N ARG A 246 -7.17 19.19 22.09
CA ARG A 246 -6.75 18.00 22.85
C ARG A 246 -5.89 17.07 21.95
N ALA A 247 -6.31 16.86 20.72
CA ALA A 247 -5.54 16.02 19.80
C ALA A 247 -4.15 16.62 19.50
N ARG A 248 -4.05 17.95 19.40
CA ARG A 248 -2.78 18.66 19.27
C ARG A 248 -1.91 18.51 20.52
N ASP A 249 -2.51 18.68 21.70
CA ASP A 249 -1.81 18.57 22.98
C ASP A 249 -1.29 17.15 23.22
N ASP A 250 -2.10 16.12 22.93
CA ASP A 250 -1.70 14.72 23.01
C ASP A 250 -0.49 14.46 22.11
N ARG A 251 -0.49 14.98 20.90
CA ARG A 251 0.65 14.87 19.98
C ARG A 251 1.91 15.49 20.58
N GLN A 252 1.81 16.70 21.12
CA GLN A 252 2.94 17.39 21.73
C GLN A 252 3.50 16.65 22.96
N ARG A 253 2.63 16.01 23.76
CA ARG A 253 3.05 15.17 24.89
C ARG A 253 3.79 13.93 24.41
N LEU A 254 3.23 13.23 23.44
CA LEU A 254 3.85 12.03 22.87
C LEU A 254 5.20 12.34 22.21
N GLU A 255 5.36 13.47 21.52
CA GLU A 255 6.65 13.90 20.98
C GLU A 255 7.71 14.18 22.03
N LYS A 256 7.31 14.61 23.23
CA LYS A 256 8.25 14.76 24.37
C LYS A 256 8.69 13.41 24.93
N HIS A 257 7.78 12.42 24.96
CA HIS A 257 8.15 11.05 25.35
C HIS A 257 9.03 10.35 24.31
N PHE A 258 8.84 10.67 23.02
CA PHE A 258 9.52 10.01 21.89
C PHE A 258 10.18 11.02 20.93
N PRO A 259 11.24 11.73 21.38
CA PRO A 259 11.89 12.74 20.56
C PRO A 259 12.52 12.13 19.30
N ALA A 260 12.36 12.82 18.18
CA ALA A 260 12.87 12.44 16.86
C ALA A 260 12.35 11.12 16.28
N GLN A 261 11.27 10.56 16.84
CA GLN A 261 10.60 9.37 16.33
C GLN A 261 9.23 9.74 15.75
N GLN A 262 8.74 8.93 14.83
CA GLN A 262 7.36 8.99 14.39
C GLN A 262 6.48 8.32 15.45
N VAL A 263 5.46 9.03 15.92
CA VAL A 263 4.55 8.52 16.93
C VAL A 263 3.10 8.72 16.48
N GLY A 264 2.26 7.73 16.70
CA GLY A 264 0.83 7.79 16.37
C GLY A 264 0.00 6.99 17.36
N ILE A 265 -1.18 7.52 17.72
CA ILE A 265 -2.20 6.74 18.42
C ILE A 265 -2.85 5.83 17.37
N VAL A 266 -2.76 4.52 17.57
CA VAL A 266 -3.27 3.52 16.63
C VAL A 266 -4.57 2.88 17.12
N ASP A 267 -4.85 2.94 18.42
CA ASP A 267 -6.11 2.46 18.98
C ASP A 267 -6.41 3.15 20.32
N THR A 268 -7.68 3.15 20.72
CA THR A 268 -8.13 3.72 22.00
C THR A 268 -9.23 2.87 22.64
N ASP A 269 -9.32 2.91 23.96
CA ASP A 269 -10.50 2.39 24.64
C ASP A 269 -11.74 3.27 24.37
N LYS A 270 -12.95 2.77 24.72
CA LYS A 270 -14.21 3.54 24.56
C LYS A 270 -14.21 4.86 25.33
N SER A 271 -13.37 5.02 26.34
CA SER A 271 -13.22 6.26 27.08
C SER A 271 -12.30 7.27 26.38
N GLU A 272 -11.48 6.82 25.44
CA GLU A 272 -10.38 7.55 24.80
C GLU A 272 -9.35 8.10 25.80
N GLU A 273 -9.30 7.57 27.02
CA GLU A 273 -8.30 7.94 28.02
C GLU A 273 -7.09 6.99 28.02
N ARG A 274 -7.27 5.79 27.49
CA ARG A 274 -6.22 4.78 27.34
C ARG A 274 -6.01 4.50 25.87
N CYS A 275 -4.76 4.60 25.44
CA CYS A 275 -4.41 4.50 24.04
C CYS A 275 -3.32 3.47 23.83
N ILE A 276 -3.34 2.85 22.67
CA ILE A 276 -2.18 2.16 22.12
C ILE A 276 -1.48 3.15 21.19
N VAL A 277 -0.20 3.35 21.44
CA VAL A 277 0.65 4.24 20.67
C VAL A 277 1.69 3.40 19.93
N PHE A 278 1.83 3.62 18.64
CA PHE A 278 2.90 3.05 17.84
C PHE A 278 4.00 4.09 17.62
N VAL A 279 5.24 3.67 17.86
CA VAL A 279 6.42 4.51 17.75
C VAL A 279 7.42 3.83 16.83
N ALA A 280 7.90 4.51 15.80
CA ALA A 280 8.83 3.96 14.82
C ALA A 280 9.80 5.03 14.30
N SER A 281 10.85 4.59 13.61
CA SER A 281 11.78 5.45 12.88
C SER A 281 12.25 4.74 11.61
N ASP A 282 13.15 5.35 10.86
CA ASP A 282 13.86 4.71 9.74
C ASP A 282 14.75 3.53 10.18
N ARG A 283 15.17 3.50 11.46
CA ARG A 283 16.06 2.48 12.04
C ARG A 283 15.38 1.56 13.04
N SER A 284 14.13 1.84 13.39
CA SER A 284 13.33 1.00 14.29
C SER A 284 12.08 0.53 13.59
N LYS A 285 11.87 -0.80 13.52
CA LYS A 285 10.63 -1.39 12.99
C LYS A 285 9.42 -1.00 13.83
N GLY A 286 9.65 -0.48 15.03
CA GLY A 286 8.68 0.11 15.91
C GLY A 286 8.40 -0.71 17.16
N ALA A 287 7.68 -0.04 18.05
CA ALA A 287 7.21 -0.59 19.32
C ALA A 287 5.81 -0.04 19.64
N TYR A 288 5.04 -0.86 20.32
CA TYR A 288 3.74 -0.46 20.84
C TYR A 288 3.87 -0.09 22.30
N TYR A 289 3.22 1.02 22.68
CA TYR A 289 3.17 1.52 24.04
C TYR A 289 1.72 1.69 24.48
N PHE A 290 1.46 1.41 25.74
CA PHE A 290 0.27 1.87 26.41
C PHE A 290 0.47 3.33 26.82
N TYR A 291 -0.50 4.18 26.57
CA TYR A 291 -0.50 5.59 26.96
C TYR A 291 -1.73 5.90 27.78
N ASP A 292 -1.53 6.27 29.04
CA ASP A 292 -2.56 6.82 29.92
C ASP A 292 -2.54 8.34 29.77
N ARG A 293 -3.54 8.90 29.11
CA ARG A 293 -3.65 10.34 28.85
C ARG A 293 -3.81 11.15 30.14
N THR A 294 -4.53 10.61 31.14
CA THR A 294 -4.80 11.31 32.41
C THR A 294 -3.53 11.48 33.23
N ALA A 295 -2.72 10.42 33.28
CA ALA A 295 -1.46 10.40 34.03
C ALA A 295 -0.26 10.92 33.20
N ASP A 296 -0.43 11.16 31.90
CA ASP A 296 0.63 11.43 30.91
C ASP A 296 1.78 10.41 31.02
N ARG A 297 1.42 9.12 31.09
CA ARG A 297 2.34 8.01 31.31
C ARG A 297 2.35 7.07 30.12
N VAL A 298 3.55 6.74 29.65
CA VAL A 298 3.77 5.72 28.60
C VAL A 298 4.43 4.48 29.19
N GLU A 299 4.04 3.30 28.71
CA GLU A 299 4.60 2.02 29.13
C GLU A 299 4.78 1.10 27.94
N LEU A 300 5.97 0.50 27.78
CA LEU A 300 6.27 -0.39 26.66
C LEU A 300 5.40 -1.64 26.75
N LEU A 301 4.63 -1.92 25.70
CA LEU A 301 3.87 -3.16 25.54
C LEU A 301 4.67 -4.24 24.84
N THR A 302 5.24 -3.90 23.69
CA THR A 302 6.05 -4.85 22.91
C THR A 302 6.83 -4.10 21.83
N GLU A 303 8.03 -4.58 21.55
CA GLU A 303 8.78 -4.21 20.36
C GLU A 303 8.42 -5.17 19.21
N VAL A 304 8.35 -4.64 17.99
CA VAL A 304 8.03 -5.45 16.80
C VAL A 304 9.21 -6.37 16.43
N ALA A 305 10.44 -5.89 16.62
CA ALA A 305 11.65 -6.64 16.28
C ALA A 305 12.78 -6.37 17.30
N PRO A 306 12.65 -6.87 18.56
CA PRO A 306 13.61 -6.60 19.63
C PRO A 306 15.03 -7.14 19.36
N TRP A 307 15.18 -8.03 18.38
CA TRP A 307 16.46 -8.59 17.94
C TRP A 307 17.20 -7.70 16.91
N LEU A 308 16.58 -6.61 16.44
CA LEU A 308 17.20 -5.64 15.53
C LEU A 308 17.57 -4.37 16.29
N PRO A 309 18.83 -4.23 16.76
CA PRO A 309 19.23 -3.04 17.49
C PRO A 309 19.29 -1.83 16.56
N GLU A 310 18.67 -0.73 16.93
CA GLU A 310 18.59 0.50 16.13
C GLU A 310 19.97 1.04 15.73
N SER A 311 21.00 0.82 16.58
CA SER A 311 22.39 1.23 16.32
C SER A 311 23.06 0.48 15.17
N ALA A 312 22.53 -0.67 14.76
CA ALA A 312 23.02 -1.46 13.65
C ALA A 312 22.24 -1.23 12.35
N MET A 313 21.20 -0.39 12.40
CA MET A 313 20.33 -0.11 11.26
C MET A 313 20.80 1.10 10.46
N ALA A 314 20.52 1.05 9.17
CA ALA A 314 20.84 2.09 8.18
C ALA A 314 19.92 3.31 8.34
N PRO A 315 20.48 4.54 8.37
CA PRO A 315 19.67 5.75 8.33
C PRO A 315 19.11 6.00 6.92
N MET A 316 17.88 6.52 6.84
CA MET A 316 17.22 6.89 5.61
C MET A 316 17.19 8.42 5.45
N HIS A 317 17.88 8.91 4.43
CA HIS A 317 18.02 10.35 4.16
C HIS A 317 17.01 10.78 3.10
N PRO A 318 16.08 11.70 3.40
CA PRO A 318 15.27 12.36 2.38
C PRO A 318 16.18 13.19 1.47
N VAL A 319 16.07 13.00 0.17
CA VAL A 319 16.84 13.73 -0.86
C VAL A 319 15.93 14.15 -1.99
N THR A 320 16.33 15.15 -2.75
CA THR A 320 15.62 15.60 -3.96
C THR A 320 16.59 15.75 -5.11
N PHE A 321 16.09 15.54 -6.31
CA PHE A 321 16.83 15.84 -7.53
C PHE A 321 15.89 16.42 -8.59
N THR A 322 16.47 17.02 -9.63
CA THR A 322 15.72 17.59 -10.75
C THR A 322 15.94 16.72 -11.99
N THR A 323 14.85 16.32 -12.62
CA THR A 323 14.88 15.56 -13.88
C THR A 323 15.32 16.43 -15.05
N ARG A 324 15.70 15.80 -16.17
CA ARG A 324 16.10 16.47 -17.42
C ARG A 324 15.07 17.44 -17.99
N ASP A 325 13.80 17.24 -17.68
CA ASP A 325 12.67 18.09 -18.07
C ASP A 325 12.20 19.05 -16.96
N GLY A 326 12.98 19.16 -15.87
CA GLY A 326 12.80 20.17 -14.82
C GLY A 326 11.83 19.79 -13.70
N LEU A 327 11.37 18.54 -13.63
CA LEU A 327 10.52 18.06 -12.55
C LEU A 327 11.37 17.79 -11.30
N THR A 328 10.91 18.25 -10.12
CA THR A 328 11.53 17.89 -8.85
C THR A 328 10.97 16.57 -8.34
N ILE A 329 11.86 15.61 -8.09
CA ILE A 329 11.54 14.29 -7.54
C ILE A 329 11.99 14.22 -6.08
N GLU A 330 11.09 13.82 -5.19
CA GLU A 330 11.41 13.41 -3.83
C GLU A 330 11.86 11.96 -3.82
N ALA A 331 12.95 11.69 -3.10
CA ALA A 331 13.56 10.37 -3.02
C ALA A 331 14.15 10.12 -1.63
N TYR A 332 14.56 8.89 -1.39
CA TYR A 332 15.19 8.47 -0.16
C TYR A 332 16.48 7.72 -0.47
N LEU A 333 17.52 8.06 0.26
CA LEU A 333 18.79 7.37 0.19
C LEU A 333 19.12 6.76 1.55
N SER A 334 19.12 5.44 1.62
CA SER A 334 19.57 4.70 2.79
C SER A 334 21.03 4.30 2.62
N LEU A 335 21.86 4.61 3.61
CA LEU A 335 23.29 4.33 3.59
C LEU A 335 23.64 3.12 4.46
N PRO A 336 24.67 2.34 4.12
CA PRO A 336 25.19 1.33 5.02
C PRO A 336 25.44 1.87 6.43
N PRO A 337 25.20 1.07 7.49
CA PRO A 337 25.38 1.53 8.86
C PRO A 337 26.77 2.11 9.11
N GLY A 338 26.82 3.26 9.78
CA GLY A 338 28.06 3.97 10.11
C GLY A 338 28.54 4.96 9.04
N LEU A 339 27.91 5.01 7.87
CA LEU A 339 28.19 6.01 6.85
C LEU A 339 27.25 7.22 6.97
N THR A 340 27.73 8.40 6.52
CA THR A 340 26.97 9.64 6.44
C THR A 340 27.18 10.28 5.07
N LEU A 341 26.18 11.01 4.57
CA LEU A 341 26.26 11.67 3.25
C LEU A 341 27.42 12.66 3.13
N ASP A 342 27.73 13.36 4.23
CA ASP A 342 28.78 14.40 4.24
C ASP A 342 30.21 13.82 4.28
N ALA A 343 30.36 12.53 4.53
CA ALA A 343 31.65 11.88 4.75
C ALA A 343 31.70 10.45 4.18
N LEU A 344 31.38 10.30 2.90
CA LEU A 344 31.53 9.03 2.21
C LEU A 344 33.02 8.76 1.94
N PRO A 345 33.52 7.56 2.26
CA PRO A 345 34.96 7.23 2.06
C PRO A 345 35.33 7.10 0.57
N SER A 346 34.37 6.74 -0.26
CA SER A 346 34.44 6.59 -1.72
C SER A 346 33.03 6.45 -2.27
N PRO A 347 32.78 6.55 -3.59
CA PRO A 347 31.52 6.18 -4.20
C PRO A 347 31.11 4.73 -3.83
N LEU A 348 29.83 4.54 -3.51
CA LEU A 348 29.28 3.29 -2.98
C LEU A 348 28.68 2.41 -4.08
N PRO A 349 28.59 1.08 -3.86
CA PRO A 349 27.68 0.25 -4.62
C PRO A 349 26.23 0.64 -4.26
N VAL A 350 25.41 0.88 -5.28
CA VAL A 350 24.03 1.37 -5.09
C VAL A 350 23.02 0.41 -5.71
N ILE A 351 21.93 0.17 -4.99
CA ILE A 351 20.74 -0.50 -5.51
C ILE A 351 19.66 0.55 -5.71
N VAL A 352 19.26 0.76 -6.96
CA VAL A 352 18.10 1.58 -7.33
C VAL A 352 16.86 0.73 -7.16
N ASN A 353 15.94 1.18 -6.31
CA ASN A 353 14.79 0.40 -5.88
C ASN A 353 13.47 1.14 -6.18
N PRO A 354 12.99 1.12 -7.45
CA PRO A 354 11.72 1.72 -7.82
C PRO A 354 10.56 0.93 -7.19
N HIS A 355 9.60 1.68 -6.61
CA HIS A 355 8.42 1.08 -5.99
C HIS A 355 7.44 0.49 -7.01
N GLY A 356 6.58 -0.42 -6.54
CA GLY A 356 5.46 -0.97 -7.30
C GLY A 356 4.29 0.01 -7.43
N GLY A 357 3.24 -0.42 -8.09
CA GLY A 357 2.03 0.34 -8.32
C GLY A 357 1.72 0.47 -9.81
N PRO A 358 2.09 1.54 -10.54
CA PRO A 358 2.97 2.65 -10.19
C PRO A 358 2.33 3.75 -9.33
N TRP A 359 1.00 3.80 -9.28
CA TRP A 359 0.23 4.78 -8.51
C TRP A 359 0.24 4.42 -7.02
N SER A 360 1.42 4.55 -6.45
CA SER A 360 1.78 4.34 -5.05
C SER A 360 2.89 5.33 -4.70
N ARG A 361 3.56 5.18 -3.55
CA ARG A 361 4.74 5.95 -3.21
C ARG A 361 5.60 5.26 -2.17
N ASP A 362 6.87 5.59 -2.16
CA ASP A 362 7.75 5.37 -1.02
C ASP A 362 7.54 6.45 0.04
N ASN A 363 7.68 6.05 1.30
CA ASN A 363 7.63 6.93 2.47
C ASN A 363 8.89 6.76 3.31
N TRP A 364 9.25 7.82 4.03
CA TRP A 364 10.31 7.72 5.02
C TRP A 364 9.91 6.76 6.15
N GLY A 365 10.81 5.85 6.52
CA GLY A 365 10.59 4.91 7.60
C GLY A 365 11.39 3.63 7.48
N PHE A 366 11.10 2.66 8.33
CA PHE A 366 11.77 1.36 8.36
C PHE A 366 11.26 0.45 7.23
N SER A 367 12.17 0.02 6.38
CA SER A 367 11.94 -1.06 5.40
C SER A 367 12.87 -2.23 5.70
N SER A 368 12.31 -3.42 5.94
CA SER A 368 13.11 -4.63 6.20
C SER A 368 14.02 -4.99 5.03
N GLU A 369 13.56 -4.79 3.80
CA GLU A 369 14.33 -5.04 2.58
C GLU A 369 15.51 -4.05 2.45
N VAL A 370 15.23 -2.76 2.61
CA VAL A 370 16.27 -1.71 2.58
C VAL A 370 17.32 -1.95 3.66
N GLN A 371 16.90 -2.29 4.88
CA GLN A 371 17.80 -2.60 5.98
C GLN A 371 18.66 -3.83 5.69
N PHE A 372 18.06 -4.87 5.10
CA PHE A 372 18.79 -6.06 4.66
C PHE A 372 19.87 -5.68 3.64
N LEU A 373 19.56 -4.96 2.60
CA LEU A 373 20.51 -4.55 1.55
C LEU A 373 21.60 -3.64 2.09
N CYS A 374 21.25 -2.67 2.92
CA CYS A 374 22.23 -1.76 3.55
C CYS A 374 23.18 -2.49 4.49
N SER A 375 22.72 -3.52 5.21
CA SER A 375 23.57 -4.33 6.09
C SER A 375 24.61 -5.17 5.34
N ARG A 376 24.45 -5.35 4.02
CA ARG A 376 25.40 -6.01 3.10
C ARG A 376 26.37 -5.01 2.44
N GLY A 377 26.27 -3.74 2.80
CA GLY A 377 27.19 -2.69 2.32
C GLY A 377 26.70 -1.95 1.09
N TYR A 378 25.47 -2.17 0.63
CA TYR A 378 24.87 -1.43 -0.47
C TYR A 378 24.15 -0.18 0.04
N ALA A 379 24.31 0.96 -0.66
CA ALA A 379 23.36 2.05 -0.51
C ALA A 379 22.09 1.73 -1.31
N VAL A 380 20.92 2.13 -0.79
CA VAL A 380 19.63 1.90 -1.45
C VAL A 380 18.97 3.23 -1.79
N PHE A 381 18.61 3.40 -3.04
CA PHE A 381 17.97 4.61 -3.56
C PHE A 381 16.53 4.31 -3.99
N GLN A 382 15.57 4.85 -3.25
CA GLN A 382 14.15 4.80 -3.52
C GLN A 382 13.69 6.17 -4.02
N LEU A 383 12.81 6.21 -5.02
CA LEU A 383 12.39 7.48 -5.61
C LEU A 383 10.90 7.49 -5.96
N ASN A 384 10.26 8.61 -5.70
CA ASN A 384 8.87 8.85 -6.08
C ASN A 384 8.83 9.50 -7.48
N PHE A 385 9.02 8.66 -8.52
CA PHE A 385 8.96 9.08 -9.92
C PHE A 385 7.57 9.64 -10.27
N ARG A 386 7.46 10.40 -11.38
CA ARG A 386 6.15 10.92 -11.83
C ARG A 386 5.08 9.83 -11.88
N GLY A 387 3.90 10.14 -11.39
CA GLY A 387 2.83 9.17 -11.19
C GLY A 387 2.74 8.62 -9.77
N SER A 388 3.74 8.84 -8.91
CA SER A 388 3.61 8.52 -7.49
C SER A 388 2.51 9.33 -6.84
N THR A 389 1.75 8.71 -5.92
CA THR A 389 0.58 9.33 -5.26
C THR A 389 0.97 10.32 -4.16
N GLY A 390 0.04 11.19 -3.78
CA GLY A 390 0.22 12.15 -2.70
C GLY A 390 0.87 13.47 -3.12
N TYR A 391 1.16 13.66 -4.42
CA TYR A 391 1.79 14.85 -4.99
C TYR A 391 0.86 15.66 -5.89
N GLY A 392 -0.44 15.35 -5.87
CA GLY A 392 -1.46 16.00 -6.67
C GLY A 392 -1.70 15.40 -8.05
N ARG A 393 -2.78 15.86 -8.66
CA ARG A 393 -3.27 15.37 -9.95
C ARG A 393 -2.28 15.60 -11.09
N ASP A 394 -1.69 16.79 -11.17
CA ASP A 394 -0.73 17.12 -12.22
C ASP A 394 0.49 16.20 -12.23
N PHE A 395 0.97 15.81 -11.05
CA PHE A 395 2.08 14.88 -10.92
C PHE A 395 1.69 13.46 -11.32
N LEU A 396 0.48 13.05 -10.92
CA LEU A 396 -0.08 11.75 -11.26
C LEU A 396 -0.30 11.60 -12.78
N GLU A 397 -0.95 12.58 -13.42
CA GLU A 397 -1.28 12.56 -14.84
C GLU A 397 -0.05 12.57 -15.75
N LYS A 398 1.10 13.10 -15.29
CA LYS A 398 2.38 13.02 -16.01
C LYS A 398 2.87 11.59 -16.25
N SER A 399 2.29 10.60 -15.57
CA SER A 399 2.59 9.17 -15.76
C SER A 399 1.75 8.50 -16.85
N TYR A 400 0.65 9.13 -17.28
CA TYR A 400 -0.29 8.48 -18.18
C TYR A 400 0.35 8.22 -19.55
N LYS A 401 0.31 6.96 -19.97
CA LYS A 401 0.98 6.44 -21.17
C LYS A 401 2.50 6.69 -21.20
N GLN A 402 3.11 6.73 -20.01
CA GLN A 402 4.56 7.00 -19.88
C GLN A 402 5.35 5.83 -19.30
N TRP A 403 4.77 4.65 -19.20
CA TRP A 403 5.49 3.45 -18.81
C TRP A 403 6.64 3.17 -19.78
N GLY A 404 7.87 3.01 -19.26
CA GLY A 404 9.09 2.83 -20.06
C GLY A 404 9.58 4.08 -20.80
N LEU A 405 8.90 5.21 -20.66
CA LEU A 405 9.23 6.50 -21.26
C LEU A 405 9.70 7.51 -20.20
N THR A 406 8.94 8.59 -19.98
CA THR A 406 9.36 9.64 -19.03
C THR A 406 9.43 9.15 -17.60
N MET A 407 8.60 8.20 -17.19
CA MET A 407 8.70 7.56 -15.86
C MET A 407 10.03 6.82 -15.70
N GLN A 408 10.50 6.11 -16.74
CA GLN A 408 11.81 5.48 -16.75
C GLN A 408 12.95 6.51 -16.80
N ASN A 409 12.74 7.64 -17.49
CA ASN A 409 13.69 8.73 -17.49
C ASN A 409 13.91 9.33 -16.09
N ASP A 410 12.87 9.43 -15.26
CA ASP A 410 13.02 9.91 -13.89
C ASP A 410 13.96 9.00 -13.07
N ILE A 411 13.84 7.67 -13.25
CA ILE A 411 14.71 6.68 -12.62
C ILE A 411 16.15 6.86 -13.13
N THR A 412 16.33 6.97 -14.44
CA THR A 412 17.63 7.20 -15.08
C THR A 412 18.28 8.49 -14.60
N ASP A 413 17.52 9.58 -14.50
CA ASP A 413 18.00 10.87 -14.01
C ASP A 413 18.42 10.81 -12.53
N GLY A 414 17.71 10.03 -11.72
CA GLY A 414 18.09 9.71 -10.34
C GLY A 414 19.44 8.98 -10.27
N VAL A 415 19.67 8.02 -11.17
CA VAL A 415 20.96 7.32 -11.27
C VAL A 415 22.09 8.30 -11.65
N HIS A 416 21.87 9.16 -12.64
CA HIS A 416 22.87 10.17 -13.01
C HIS A 416 23.13 11.14 -11.87
N TRP A 417 22.09 11.59 -11.16
CA TRP A 417 22.25 12.43 -9.98
C TRP A 417 23.13 11.78 -8.91
N LEU A 418 22.97 10.47 -8.64
CA LEU A 418 23.82 9.74 -7.69
C LEU A 418 25.28 9.68 -8.14
N ILE A 419 25.54 9.46 -9.44
CA ILE A 419 26.88 9.43 -10.02
C ILE A 419 27.54 10.82 -9.95
N ASP A 420 26.85 11.84 -10.42
CA ASP A 420 27.35 13.22 -10.50
C ASP A 420 27.60 13.82 -9.10
N SER A 421 26.82 13.40 -8.10
CA SER A 421 27.01 13.75 -6.70
C SER A 421 28.16 12.98 -6.01
N GLY A 422 28.80 12.03 -6.70
CA GLY A 422 29.89 11.22 -6.15
C GLY A 422 29.41 10.17 -5.12
N ILE A 423 28.13 9.89 -5.07
CA ILE A 423 27.52 8.91 -4.14
C ILE A 423 27.66 7.49 -4.69
N ALA A 424 27.32 7.29 -5.96
CA ALA A 424 27.34 5.99 -6.61
C ALA A 424 28.63 5.73 -7.40
N ASP A 425 29.19 4.51 -7.26
CA ASP A 425 30.19 4.00 -8.19
C ASP A 425 29.48 3.58 -9.50
N PRO A 426 29.75 4.24 -10.64
CA PRO A 426 29.03 3.96 -11.88
C PRO A 426 29.20 2.53 -12.42
N LYS A 427 30.15 1.77 -11.87
CA LYS A 427 30.38 0.35 -12.23
C LYS A 427 29.64 -0.63 -11.33
N ARG A 428 29.08 -0.16 -10.22
CA ARG A 428 28.42 -0.98 -9.21
C ARG A 428 27.04 -0.42 -8.87
N ILE A 429 26.19 -0.31 -9.88
CA ILE A 429 24.78 0.08 -9.73
C ILE A 429 23.92 -1.09 -10.18
N ALA A 430 23.10 -1.61 -9.28
CA ALA A 430 22.04 -2.57 -9.58
C ALA A 430 20.68 -1.87 -9.62
N ILE A 431 19.72 -2.47 -10.31
CA ILE A 431 18.31 -2.10 -10.22
C ILE A 431 17.50 -3.30 -9.71
N TYR A 432 16.63 -3.06 -8.72
CA TYR A 432 15.82 -4.08 -8.09
C TYR A 432 14.44 -3.53 -7.74
N GLY A 433 13.37 -4.15 -8.20
CA GLY A 433 12.02 -3.74 -7.87
C GLY A 433 11.00 -4.87 -8.02
N ALA A 434 9.82 -4.62 -7.46
CA ALA A 434 8.70 -5.56 -7.46
C ALA A 434 7.50 -4.99 -8.24
N SER A 435 6.72 -5.87 -8.91
CA SER A 435 5.51 -5.49 -9.63
C SER A 435 5.80 -4.45 -10.72
N TYR A 436 5.20 -3.25 -10.68
CA TYR A 436 5.63 -2.16 -11.55
C TYR A 436 7.13 -1.84 -11.39
N GLY A 437 7.68 -1.90 -10.17
CA GLY A 437 9.12 -1.75 -9.94
C GLY A 437 9.93 -2.84 -10.63
N GLY A 438 9.40 -4.06 -10.76
CA GLY A 438 9.96 -5.14 -11.59
C GLY A 438 9.94 -4.81 -13.07
N TYR A 439 8.83 -4.26 -13.57
CA TYR A 439 8.77 -3.72 -14.93
C TYR A 439 9.83 -2.62 -15.15
N ALA A 440 9.94 -1.67 -14.24
CA ALA A 440 10.93 -0.59 -14.31
C ALA A 440 12.37 -1.13 -14.27
N THR A 441 12.59 -2.22 -13.53
CA THR A 441 13.86 -2.95 -13.49
C THR A 441 14.20 -3.54 -14.86
N LEU A 442 13.26 -4.28 -15.46
CA LEU A 442 13.43 -4.86 -16.78
C LEU A 442 13.58 -3.78 -17.87
N ALA A 443 12.80 -2.70 -17.79
CA ALA A 443 12.90 -1.54 -18.68
C ALA A 443 14.27 -0.85 -18.57
N GLY A 444 14.78 -0.66 -17.34
CA GLY A 444 16.12 -0.13 -17.11
C GLY A 444 17.19 -1.00 -17.73
N ALA A 445 17.15 -2.31 -17.51
CA ALA A 445 18.09 -3.27 -18.09
C ALA A 445 18.03 -3.33 -19.61
N CYS A 446 16.84 -3.09 -20.22
CA CYS A 446 16.65 -3.06 -21.67
C CYS A 446 17.05 -1.75 -22.33
N PHE A 447 16.58 -0.61 -21.78
CA PHE A 447 16.61 0.68 -22.47
C PHE A 447 17.79 1.56 -22.07
N THR A 448 18.45 1.25 -20.93
CA THR A 448 19.69 1.88 -20.45
C THR A 448 20.68 0.81 -19.96
N PRO A 449 21.04 -0.18 -20.83
CA PRO A 449 21.78 -1.38 -20.42
C PRO A 449 23.21 -1.10 -19.91
N GLU A 450 23.73 0.10 -20.14
CA GLU A 450 25.06 0.53 -19.67
C GLU A 450 25.07 1.04 -18.23
N LEU A 451 23.90 1.32 -17.64
CA LEU A 451 23.81 1.90 -16.31
C LEU A 451 23.88 0.85 -15.19
N TYR A 452 23.50 -0.40 -15.48
CA TYR A 452 23.33 -1.40 -14.46
C TYR A 452 24.28 -2.58 -14.63
N CYS A 453 24.99 -2.96 -13.56
CA CYS A 453 25.84 -4.14 -13.55
C CYS A 453 25.04 -5.43 -13.37
N CYS A 454 23.88 -5.39 -12.72
CA CYS A 454 22.91 -6.48 -12.62
C CYS A 454 21.50 -5.98 -12.31
N ALA A 455 20.49 -6.83 -12.50
CA ALA A 455 19.09 -6.47 -12.27
C ALA A 455 18.32 -7.61 -11.59
N ILE A 456 17.39 -7.25 -10.68
CA ILE A 456 16.55 -8.20 -9.96
C ILE A 456 15.09 -7.83 -10.19
N ASP A 457 14.37 -8.66 -10.92
CA ASP A 457 12.94 -8.53 -11.18
C ASP A 457 12.15 -9.44 -10.25
N TYR A 458 11.28 -8.85 -9.45
CA TYR A 458 10.38 -9.58 -8.56
C TYR A 458 8.93 -9.35 -8.95
N VAL A 459 8.27 -10.41 -9.43
CA VAL A 459 6.86 -10.43 -9.88
C VAL A 459 6.51 -9.29 -10.85
N GLY A 460 7.44 -8.97 -11.77
CA GLY A 460 7.34 -7.81 -12.65
C GLY A 460 6.64 -8.09 -13.98
N VAL A 461 6.04 -7.04 -14.52
CA VAL A 461 5.45 -7.05 -15.87
C VAL A 461 6.57 -7.00 -16.91
N SER A 462 6.56 -7.89 -17.89
CA SER A 462 7.55 -7.92 -18.96
C SER A 462 7.02 -7.50 -20.31
N ASN A 463 5.70 -7.61 -20.52
CA ASN A 463 5.04 -7.29 -21.77
C ASN A 463 3.68 -6.64 -21.52
N LEU A 464 3.55 -5.37 -21.83
CA LEU A 464 2.35 -4.58 -21.55
C LEU A 464 1.10 -5.09 -22.31
N LEU A 465 1.28 -5.72 -23.47
CA LEU A 465 0.17 -6.28 -24.24
C LEU A 465 -0.41 -7.51 -23.55
N THR A 466 0.43 -8.44 -23.09
CA THR A 466 -0.02 -9.65 -22.40
C THR A 466 -0.55 -9.34 -21.02
N PHE A 467 0.08 -8.40 -20.30
CA PHE A 467 -0.39 -7.93 -19.02
C PHE A 467 -1.84 -7.41 -19.08
N LEU A 468 -2.15 -6.50 -20.02
CA LEU A 468 -3.49 -5.96 -20.19
C LEU A 468 -4.55 -7.00 -20.59
N GLN A 469 -4.12 -8.15 -21.14
CA GLN A 469 -5.01 -9.26 -21.49
C GLN A 469 -5.28 -10.23 -20.34
N THR A 470 -4.40 -10.25 -19.34
CA THR A 470 -4.40 -11.25 -18.25
C THR A 470 -4.74 -10.66 -16.88
N ILE A 471 -5.32 -9.46 -16.83
CA ILE A 471 -5.78 -8.84 -15.59
C ILE A 471 -6.82 -9.72 -14.87
N PRO A 472 -6.84 -9.70 -13.52
CA PRO A 472 -7.83 -10.47 -12.77
C PRO A 472 -9.28 -10.04 -13.08
N PRO A 473 -10.25 -10.94 -12.99
CA PRO A 473 -11.64 -10.65 -13.36
C PRO A 473 -12.23 -9.42 -12.66
N TYR A 474 -11.92 -9.21 -11.39
CA TYR A 474 -12.39 -8.08 -10.59
C TYR A 474 -11.77 -6.72 -10.96
N TRP A 475 -10.74 -6.67 -11.84
CA TRP A 475 -10.21 -5.42 -12.44
C TRP A 475 -10.89 -5.08 -13.77
N ARG A 476 -11.73 -5.95 -14.30
CA ARG A 476 -12.30 -5.79 -15.65
C ARG A 476 -13.10 -4.50 -15.81
N ALA A 477 -13.80 -4.05 -14.76
CA ALA A 477 -14.53 -2.78 -14.77
C ALA A 477 -13.60 -1.54 -14.93
N MET A 478 -12.32 -1.67 -14.56
CA MET A 478 -11.30 -0.62 -14.67
C MET A 478 -10.43 -0.73 -15.94
N LEU A 479 -10.71 -1.71 -16.82
CA LEU A 479 -9.83 -2.00 -17.95
C LEU A 479 -9.68 -0.82 -18.92
N ASP A 480 -10.78 -0.14 -19.23
CA ASP A 480 -10.75 1.03 -20.13
C ASP A 480 -9.97 2.20 -19.50
N MET A 481 -10.06 2.38 -18.17
CA MET A 481 -9.24 3.33 -17.43
C MET A 481 -7.75 2.93 -17.50
N MET A 482 -7.42 1.64 -17.37
CA MET A 482 -6.05 1.16 -17.56
C MET A 482 -5.55 1.44 -18.98
N TYR A 483 -6.42 1.35 -20.00
CA TYR A 483 -6.05 1.74 -21.36
C TYR A 483 -5.74 3.23 -21.51
N GLU A 484 -6.44 4.10 -20.79
CA GLU A 484 -6.12 5.54 -20.78
C GLU A 484 -4.82 5.84 -20.00
N GLN A 485 -4.53 5.07 -18.98
CA GLN A 485 -3.37 5.28 -18.11
C GLN A 485 -2.07 4.60 -18.62
N ILE A 486 -2.19 3.42 -19.21
CA ILE A 486 -1.03 2.61 -19.68
C ILE A 486 -0.90 2.69 -21.19
N GLY A 487 -2.01 2.48 -21.92
CA GLY A 487 -2.10 2.47 -23.37
C GLY A 487 -3.12 1.45 -23.87
N HIS A 488 -3.80 1.78 -24.94
CA HIS A 488 -4.80 0.89 -25.55
C HIS A 488 -4.11 -0.13 -26.46
N PRO A 489 -4.39 -1.43 -26.36
CA PRO A 489 -3.67 -2.49 -27.08
C PRO A 489 -3.76 -2.38 -28.61
N ASP A 490 -4.79 -1.71 -29.15
CA ASP A 490 -4.90 -1.49 -30.61
C ASP A 490 -4.41 -0.10 -31.01
N ARG A 491 -4.87 0.97 -30.32
CA ARG A 491 -4.57 2.37 -30.69
C ARG A 491 -3.10 2.74 -30.38
N ASP A 492 -2.58 2.25 -29.25
CA ASP A 492 -1.25 2.59 -28.74
C ASP A 492 -0.28 1.39 -28.89
N ARG A 493 -0.63 0.41 -29.75
CA ARG A 493 0.11 -0.86 -29.90
C ARG A 493 1.60 -0.68 -30.11
N ALA A 494 1.98 0.21 -31.02
CA ALA A 494 3.39 0.45 -31.34
C ALA A 494 4.19 0.98 -30.12
N GLN A 495 3.57 1.81 -29.27
CA GLN A 495 4.17 2.27 -28.04
C GLN A 495 4.28 1.14 -27.02
N LEU A 496 3.21 0.37 -26.81
CA LEU A 496 3.22 -0.78 -25.89
C LEU A 496 4.26 -1.82 -26.30
N GLU A 497 4.41 -2.11 -27.59
CA GLU A 497 5.47 -2.97 -28.11
C GLU A 497 6.86 -2.38 -27.85
N ALA A 498 7.06 -1.08 -28.11
CA ALA A 498 8.35 -0.41 -27.93
C ALA A 498 8.78 -0.32 -26.45
N THR A 499 7.83 -0.35 -25.51
CA THR A 499 8.09 -0.26 -24.07
C THR A 499 7.88 -1.59 -23.32
N SER A 500 7.75 -2.72 -24.01
CA SER A 500 7.63 -4.07 -23.45
C SER A 500 9.00 -4.76 -23.40
N PRO A 501 9.64 -4.88 -22.21
CA PRO A 501 11.00 -5.45 -22.10
C PRO A 501 11.18 -6.83 -22.73
N ALA A 502 10.17 -7.72 -22.65
CA ALA A 502 10.25 -9.06 -23.23
C ALA A 502 10.44 -9.05 -24.76
N LEU A 503 10.00 -7.99 -25.44
CA LEU A 503 10.17 -7.82 -26.90
C LEU A 503 11.55 -7.23 -27.25
N HIS A 504 12.28 -6.70 -26.26
CA HIS A 504 13.59 -6.07 -26.40
C HIS A 504 14.68 -6.74 -25.55
N ALA A 505 14.45 -7.99 -25.13
CA ALA A 505 15.39 -8.76 -24.31
C ALA A 505 16.80 -8.83 -24.91
N ASP A 506 16.93 -8.55 -26.23
CA ASP A 506 18.20 -8.49 -26.92
C ASP A 506 19.07 -7.26 -26.59
N ALA A 507 18.54 -6.26 -25.99
CA ALA A 507 19.29 -5.11 -25.53
C ALA A 507 19.96 -5.36 -24.15
N ILE A 508 19.45 -6.31 -23.37
CA ILE A 508 19.95 -6.60 -22.02
C ILE A 508 21.39 -7.14 -22.07
N ARG A 509 22.26 -6.57 -21.24
CA ARG A 509 23.69 -6.91 -21.17
C ARG A 509 24.13 -7.42 -19.82
N CYS A 510 23.39 -7.07 -18.76
CA CYS A 510 23.72 -7.46 -17.40
C CYS A 510 23.03 -8.79 -17.01
N PRO A 511 23.59 -9.54 -16.05
CA PRO A 511 22.91 -10.67 -15.43
C PRO A 511 21.56 -10.27 -14.81
N LEU A 512 20.56 -11.16 -14.92
CA LEU A 512 19.25 -10.98 -14.31
C LEU A 512 18.92 -12.10 -13.33
N PHE A 513 18.26 -11.71 -12.22
CA PHE A 513 17.53 -12.63 -11.36
C PHE A 513 16.04 -12.29 -11.43
N ILE A 514 15.20 -13.27 -11.78
CA ILE A 514 13.74 -13.13 -11.88
C ILE A 514 13.10 -14.06 -10.86
N ALA A 515 12.20 -13.54 -10.02
CA ALA A 515 11.47 -14.32 -9.03
C ALA A 515 9.96 -14.12 -9.18
N GLN A 516 9.18 -15.22 -9.12
CA GLN A 516 7.75 -15.23 -9.42
C GLN A 516 6.98 -16.21 -8.52
N GLY A 517 5.79 -15.78 -8.06
CA GLY A 517 4.79 -16.67 -7.47
C GLY A 517 3.96 -17.35 -8.55
N ALA A 518 3.75 -18.67 -8.45
CA ALA A 518 3.02 -19.41 -9.47
C ALA A 518 1.51 -19.10 -9.49
N ASN A 519 0.97 -18.65 -8.34
CA ASN A 519 -0.45 -18.32 -8.15
C ASN A 519 -0.74 -16.82 -8.24
N ASP A 520 0.19 -16.03 -8.79
CA ASP A 520 0.04 -14.58 -8.88
C ASP A 520 -1.16 -14.18 -9.76
N PRO A 521 -2.24 -13.59 -9.17
CA PRO A 521 -3.41 -13.21 -9.93
C PRO A 521 -3.28 -11.85 -10.62
N ARG A 522 -2.29 -11.02 -10.21
CA ARG A 522 -2.12 -9.64 -10.68
C ARG A 522 -1.17 -9.55 -11.85
N VAL A 523 -0.01 -10.19 -11.71
CA VAL A 523 1.00 -10.33 -12.76
C VAL A 523 1.20 -11.82 -13.03
N ASN A 524 0.53 -12.29 -14.06
CA ASN A 524 0.53 -13.71 -14.39
C ASN A 524 1.97 -14.23 -14.58
N LYS A 525 2.24 -15.46 -14.09
CA LYS A 525 3.55 -16.11 -14.20
C LYS A 525 4.09 -16.12 -15.63
N ASP A 526 3.22 -16.11 -16.63
CA ASP A 526 3.60 -16.07 -18.04
C ASP A 526 4.41 -14.80 -18.40
N GLU A 527 4.29 -13.71 -17.63
CA GLU A 527 5.11 -12.50 -17.78
C GLU A 527 6.59 -12.83 -17.53
N SER A 528 6.88 -13.51 -16.44
CA SER A 528 8.24 -13.98 -16.13
C SER A 528 8.71 -15.07 -17.08
N ASP A 529 7.85 -16.05 -17.42
CA ASP A 529 8.20 -17.16 -18.31
C ASP A 529 8.61 -16.68 -19.71
N GLN A 530 7.86 -15.72 -20.30
CA GLN A 530 8.19 -15.17 -21.62
C GLN A 530 9.51 -14.39 -21.61
N MET A 531 9.80 -13.65 -20.52
CA MET A 531 11.06 -12.92 -20.36
C MET A 531 12.25 -13.87 -20.25
N VAL A 532 12.16 -14.88 -19.39
CA VAL A 532 13.17 -15.93 -19.22
C VAL A 532 13.40 -16.68 -20.54
N ALA A 533 12.33 -17.02 -21.27
CA ALA A 533 12.45 -17.68 -22.57
C ALA A 533 13.15 -16.78 -23.61
N ALA A 534 12.88 -15.48 -23.62
CA ALA A 534 13.52 -14.52 -24.51
C ALA A 534 15.03 -14.40 -24.22
N LEU A 535 15.42 -14.29 -22.94
CA LEU A 535 16.82 -14.21 -22.51
C LEU A 535 17.60 -15.49 -22.83
N ARG A 536 17.07 -16.66 -22.50
CA ARG A 536 17.71 -17.96 -22.75
C ARG A 536 17.96 -18.22 -24.23
N ARG A 537 17.03 -17.85 -25.14
CA ARG A 537 17.24 -17.97 -26.59
C ARG A 537 18.46 -17.22 -27.10
N ARG A 538 18.93 -16.23 -26.35
CA ARG A 538 20.07 -15.36 -26.68
C ARG A 538 21.34 -15.72 -25.94
N GLY A 539 21.27 -16.67 -25.02
CA GLY A 539 22.40 -17.06 -24.17
C GLY A 539 22.73 -16.03 -23.08
N VAL A 540 21.80 -15.14 -22.75
CA VAL A 540 21.94 -14.25 -21.59
C VAL A 540 21.71 -15.07 -20.32
N GLU A 541 22.59 -14.90 -19.35
CA GLU A 541 22.46 -15.54 -18.04
C GLU A 541 21.26 -14.98 -17.30
N VAL A 542 20.36 -15.86 -16.85
CA VAL A 542 19.19 -15.53 -16.04
C VAL A 542 18.98 -16.60 -14.99
N GLU A 543 19.02 -16.17 -13.72
CA GLU A 543 18.53 -16.97 -12.60
C GLU A 543 17.01 -16.82 -12.54
N TYR A 544 16.28 -17.94 -12.40
CA TYR A 544 14.82 -17.92 -12.34
C TYR A 544 14.31 -18.74 -11.17
N MET A 545 13.61 -18.07 -10.22
CA MET A 545 12.99 -18.69 -9.06
C MET A 545 11.47 -18.62 -9.19
N VAL A 546 10.81 -19.78 -9.11
CA VAL A 546 9.34 -19.89 -9.04
C VAL A 546 8.98 -20.57 -7.71
N LYS A 547 7.97 -20.07 -7.03
CA LYS A 547 7.41 -20.68 -5.83
C LYS A 547 5.94 -21.04 -6.07
N ASP A 548 5.65 -22.36 -6.04
CA ASP A 548 4.34 -22.91 -6.43
C ASP A 548 3.19 -22.54 -5.49
N ASN A 549 3.52 -22.17 -4.23
CA ASN A 549 2.57 -21.82 -3.17
C ASN A 549 2.61 -20.31 -2.84
N GLU A 550 2.99 -19.47 -3.79
CA GLU A 550 3.06 -18.01 -3.62
C GLU A 550 2.30 -17.27 -4.72
N GLY A 551 1.79 -16.09 -4.37
CA GLY A 551 1.08 -15.18 -5.26
C GLY A 551 1.90 -13.95 -5.64
N HIS A 552 1.28 -12.75 -5.57
CA HIS A 552 1.92 -11.48 -5.90
C HIS A 552 2.86 -11.03 -4.76
N GLY A 553 4.01 -11.69 -4.68
CA GLY A 553 4.99 -11.59 -3.60
C GLY A 553 5.00 -12.83 -2.69
N PHE A 554 6.13 -13.09 -2.05
CA PHE A 554 6.31 -14.25 -1.18
C PHE A 554 5.93 -13.91 0.26
N ALA A 555 5.03 -14.69 0.83
CA ALA A 555 4.54 -14.55 2.20
C ALA A 555 4.90 -15.75 3.09
N ASN A 556 5.19 -16.91 2.49
CA ASN A 556 5.66 -18.07 3.20
C ASN A 556 7.09 -17.84 3.68
N GLN A 557 7.35 -17.98 4.98
CA GLN A 557 8.63 -17.63 5.61
C GLN A 557 9.83 -18.32 4.97
N GLU A 558 9.70 -19.60 4.60
CA GLU A 558 10.80 -20.35 3.96
C GLU A 558 11.10 -19.79 2.56
N ASN A 559 10.07 -19.47 1.80
CA ASN A 559 10.21 -18.89 0.47
C ASN A 559 10.82 -17.48 0.53
N VAL A 560 10.43 -16.68 1.52
CA VAL A 560 11.02 -15.36 1.78
C VAL A 560 12.52 -15.49 2.08
N PHE A 561 12.91 -16.44 2.93
CA PHE A 561 14.32 -16.68 3.23
C PHE A 561 15.11 -17.18 2.02
N ASP A 562 14.54 -18.09 1.23
CA ASP A 562 15.16 -18.58 0.01
C ASP A 562 15.38 -17.45 -1.00
N PHE A 563 14.38 -16.58 -1.14
CA PHE A 563 14.46 -15.41 -2.02
C PHE A 563 15.59 -14.47 -1.60
N TYR A 564 15.63 -14.02 -0.33
CA TYR A 564 16.67 -13.09 0.12
C TYR A 564 18.07 -13.71 0.15
N ARG A 565 18.21 -15.01 0.39
CA ARG A 565 19.50 -15.72 0.21
C ARG A 565 19.94 -15.75 -1.25
N ALA A 566 19.01 -15.90 -2.18
CA ALA A 566 19.32 -15.84 -3.60
C ALA A 566 19.68 -14.41 -4.04
N VAL A 567 18.95 -13.39 -3.55
CA VAL A 567 19.27 -11.97 -3.77
C VAL A 567 20.69 -11.65 -3.27
N GLU A 568 21.02 -12.03 -2.03
CA GLU A 568 22.35 -11.83 -1.44
C GLU A 568 23.45 -12.43 -2.31
N ARG A 569 23.35 -13.71 -2.62
CA ARG A 569 24.31 -14.42 -3.48
C ARG A 569 24.44 -13.79 -4.86
N PHE A 570 23.32 -13.41 -5.47
CA PHE A 570 23.30 -12.79 -6.78
C PHE A 570 24.02 -11.44 -6.79
N LEU A 571 23.73 -10.57 -5.81
CA LEU A 571 24.39 -9.29 -5.66
C LEU A 571 25.89 -9.45 -5.37
N GLU A 572 26.32 -10.36 -4.48
CA GLU A 572 27.73 -10.65 -4.19
C GLU A 572 28.51 -11.07 -5.43
N ASN A 573 27.88 -11.79 -6.36
CA ASN A 573 28.54 -12.26 -7.58
C ASN A 573 28.66 -11.18 -8.66
N HIS A 574 27.81 -10.13 -8.63
CA HIS A 574 27.67 -9.20 -9.76
C HIS A 574 27.89 -7.73 -9.40
N MET A 575 28.07 -7.38 -8.13
CA MET A 575 28.37 -6.03 -7.64
C MET A 575 29.74 -5.97 -6.93
#